data_215db640fba06e9e98c2936827ab2dd5
#
_entry.id   215db640fba06e9e98c2936827ab2dd5
#
_cell.length_a   1.000
_cell.length_b   1.000
_cell.length_c   1.000
_cell.angle_alpha   90.00
_cell.angle_beta   90.00
_cell.angle_gamma   90.00
#
_symmetry.space_group_name_H-M   'P 1'
#
loop_
_entity.id
_entity.type
_entity.pdbx_description
1 polymer ?
#
loop_
_entity_poly.entity_id
_entity_poly.type
_entity_poly.pdbx_seq_one_letter_code
_entity_poly.pdbx_strand_id
1 'polypeptide(L)'
;MLNISHISFLTPGNYADDAPGQGLEETLQLIELGETLGYDGAWVRQRHLEHGVSSASVFLAAATQRTRTIELGSAVIQMGYESPFRLAEDLLTVDVLSNGRLNVGLSAGAPNHVELIGDNVFHGDWRQQDFSYARLKKLQENLSGQFFGDDETYVISPGNRQRPRVQPASPQLLHRLWYGGNSHRSIQWAAENQFNLLIGNLTSAEVSSDYHQAQLALIRAFRQHWPANASRQPRIAAGRVIIPTDNANRATIKRYQDFAASRYQRTLEPQGPKRTIFSEDIVGSSEEIVAQLIDDPLLREVTEFRVELPYEFTNEEYSQIITDFIEGVAPHLGWKRKGRN
;
A
#
# COMPACT_ATOMS: atom_id res chain seq x y z
N MET A 1 17.63 -19.72 -2.19
CA MET A 1 16.72 -19.50 -1.06
C MET A 1 16.30 -18.04 -1.11
N LEU A 2 15.03 -17.75 -1.01
CA LEU A 2 14.54 -16.38 -0.96
C LEU A 2 14.98 -15.71 0.36
N ASN A 3 15.03 -14.38 0.40
CA ASN A 3 15.45 -13.62 1.58
C ASN A 3 14.36 -12.60 1.96
N ILE A 4 13.13 -13.07 2.07
CA ILE A 4 12.02 -12.23 2.51
C ILE A 4 12.14 -12.09 4.04
N SER A 5 12.28 -10.85 4.50
CA SER A 5 12.46 -10.52 5.93
C SER A 5 11.30 -9.69 6.49
N HIS A 6 10.37 -9.27 5.63
CA HIS A 6 9.18 -8.51 6.00
C HIS A 6 7.98 -9.04 5.23
N ILE A 7 6.97 -9.50 5.95
CA ILE A 7 5.70 -9.99 5.41
C ILE A 7 4.56 -9.09 5.88
N SER A 8 3.77 -8.67 4.92
CA SER A 8 2.57 -7.87 5.18
C SER A 8 1.37 -8.38 4.38
N PHE A 9 0.19 -7.89 4.69
CA PHE A 9 -1.00 -8.09 3.86
C PHE A 9 -1.66 -6.76 3.50
N LEU A 10 -2.40 -6.76 2.41
CA LEU A 10 -3.20 -5.63 1.93
C LEU A 10 -4.66 -6.05 1.87
N THR A 11 -5.48 -5.42 2.71
CA THR A 11 -6.94 -5.64 2.71
C THR A 11 -7.67 -4.58 1.90
N PRO A 12 -8.75 -4.94 1.18
CA PRO A 12 -9.63 -3.98 0.54
C PRO A 12 -10.42 -3.13 1.55
N GLY A 13 -10.68 -3.67 2.77
CA GLY A 13 -11.49 -3.02 3.78
C GLY A 13 -12.95 -2.85 3.35
N ASN A 14 -13.48 -3.82 2.60
CA ASN A 14 -14.82 -3.80 2.05
C ASN A 14 -15.89 -4.06 3.10
N TYR A 15 -17.12 -3.61 2.80
CA TYR A 15 -18.31 -3.78 3.62
C TYR A 15 -19.57 -3.90 2.76
N ALA A 16 -20.62 -4.47 3.32
CA ALA A 16 -21.94 -4.48 2.70
C ALA A 16 -22.61 -3.11 2.84
N ASP A 17 -23.40 -2.71 1.85
CA ASP A 17 -24.05 -1.40 1.78
C ASP A 17 -24.94 -1.10 3.01
N ASP A 18 -25.60 -2.14 3.52
CA ASP A 18 -26.48 -2.08 4.70
C ASP A 18 -25.76 -2.24 6.05
N ALA A 19 -24.46 -2.57 6.04
CA ALA A 19 -23.68 -2.85 7.26
C ALA A 19 -22.25 -2.25 7.25
N PRO A 20 -22.07 -0.95 6.91
CA PRO A 20 -20.72 -0.38 6.78
C PRO A 20 -19.92 -0.40 8.09
N GLY A 21 -20.59 -0.19 9.22
CA GLY A 21 -19.94 -0.22 10.53
C GLY A 21 -19.37 -1.60 10.87
N GLN A 22 -20.09 -2.67 10.54
CA GLN A 22 -19.63 -4.03 10.75
C GLN A 22 -18.38 -4.34 9.91
N GLY A 23 -18.39 -4.07 8.61
CA GLY A 23 -17.25 -4.40 7.76
C GLY A 23 -15.99 -3.58 8.07
N LEU A 24 -16.14 -2.31 8.49
CA LEU A 24 -15.01 -1.52 8.98
C LEU A 24 -14.45 -2.08 10.29
N GLU A 25 -15.30 -2.52 11.23
CA GLU A 25 -14.87 -3.18 12.46
C GLU A 25 -14.18 -4.52 12.18
N GLU A 26 -14.73 -5.35 11.30
CA GLU A 26 -14.12 -6.60 10.85
C GLU A 26 -12.73 -6.38 10.24
N THR A 27 -12.54 -5.28 9.50
CA THR A 27 -11.23 -4.91 8.96
C THR A 27 -10.24 -4.52 10.07
N LEU A 28 -10.66 -3.82 11.11
CA LEU A 28 -9.82 -3.56 12.29
C LEU A 28 -9.44 -4.87 13.00
N GLN A 29 -10.39 -5.78 13.19
CA GLN A 29 -10.14 -7.09 13.80
C GLN A 29 -9.17 -7.94 12.96
N LEU A 30 -9.24 -7.87 11.62
CA LEU A 30 -8.28 -8.53 10.74
C LEU A 30 -6.85 -7.99 10.94
N ILE A 31 -6.70 -6.68 11.15
CA ILE A 31 -5.41 -6.06 11.46
C ILE A 31 -4.88 -6.52 12.83
N GLU A 32 -5.74 -6.61 13.85
CA GLU A 32 -5.39 -7.15 15.18
C GLU A 32 -4.97 -8.63 15.09
N LEU A 33 -5.69 -9.42 14.28
CA LEU A 33 -5.32 -10.81 14.00
C LEU A 33 -3.95 -10.88 13.33
N GLY A 34 -3.67 -10.03 12.33
CA GLY A 34 -2.37 -9.96 11.67
C GLY A 34 -1.23 -9.66 12.65
N GLU A 35 -1.42 -8.73 13.58
CA GLU A 35 -0.45 -8.49 14.66
C GLU A 35 -0.24 -9.72 15.56
N THR A 36 -1.34 -10.39 15.91
CA THR A 36 -1.30 -11.61 16.75
C THR A 36 -0.56 -12.75 16.06
N LEU A 37 -0.77 -12.92 14.77
CA LEU A 37 -0.09 -13.91 13.93
C LEU A 37 1.40 -13.58 13.70
N GLY A 38 1.79 -12.31 13.89
CA GLY A 38 3.17 -11.86 13.78
C GLY A 38 3.54 -11.26 12.43
N TYR A 39 2.55 -10.86 11.63
CA TYR A 39 2.82 -10.06 10.42
C TYR A 39 3.60 -8.80 10.76
N ASP A 40 4.52 -8.41 9.88
CA ASP A 40 5.28 -7.17 10.03
C ASP A 40 4.46 -5.94 9.68
N GLY A 41 3.48 -6.06 8.77
CA GLY A 41 2.65 -4.93 8.34
C GLY A 41 1.24 -5.31 7.88
N ALA A 42 0.31 -4.38 8.06
CA ALA A 42 -1.05 -4.44 7.54
C ALA A 42 -1.34 -3.16 6.75
N TRP A 43 -1.83 -3.32 5.53
CA TRP A 43 -2.08 -2.23 4.60
C TRP A 43 -3.55 -2.18 4.22
N VAL A 44 -4.08 -0.98 3.98
CA VAL A 44 -5.45 -0.79 3.48
C VAL A 44 -5.42 -0.11 2.12
N ARG A 45 -6.37 -0.46 1.26
CA ARG A 45 -6.64 0.29 0.02
C ARG A 45 -7.50 1.50 0.35
N GLN A 46 -7.19 2.66 -0.27
CA GLN A 46 -8.13 3.78 -0.28
C GLN A 46 -8.93 3.75 -1.58
N ARG A 47 -10.26 3.75 -1.45
CA ARG A 47 -11.21 3.72 -2.57
C ARG A 47 -12.31 4.73 -2.38
N HIS A 48 -12.47 5.60 -3.38
CA HIS A 48 -13.57 6.56 -3.39
C HIS A 48 -14.76 5.97 -4.14
N LEU A 49 -15.98 6.25 -3.66
CA LEU A 49 -17.26 5.81 -4.25
C LEU A 49 -17.48 4.28 -4.27
N GLU A 50 -16.65 3.51 -3.60
CA GLU A 50 -16.77 2.07 -3.47
C GLU A 50 -17.06 1.70 -2.01
N HIS A 51 -17.64 0.52 -1.78
CA HIS A 51 -17.86 -0.03 -0.42
C HIS A 51 -16.55 -0.53 0.18
N GLY A 52 -15.74 0.39 0.66
CA GLY A 52 -14.42 0.13 1.23
C GLY A 52 -13.87 1.34 1.98
N VAL A 53 -12.64 1.25 2.48
CA VAL A 53 -11.99 2.35 3.17
C VAL A 53 -11.82 3.55 2.23
N SER A 54 -12.62 4.60 2.41
CA SER A 54 -12.58 5.81 1.60
C SER A 54 -11.59 6.86 2.12
N SER A 55 -11.23 6.82 3.41
CA SER A 55 -10.21 7.69 4.03
C SER A 55 -9.20 6.83 4.80
N ALA A 56 -8.05 6.57 4.18
CA ALA A 56 -7.02 5.74 4.79
C ALA A 56 -6.46 6.36 6.08
N SER A 57 -6.23 7.68 6.12
CA SER A 57 -5.69 8.35 7.32
C SER A 57 -6.62 8.20 8.51
N VAL A 58 -7.94 8.43 8.33
CA VAL A 58 -8.93 8.30 9.41
C VAL A 58 -9.03 6.84 9.88
N PHE A 59 -9.08 5.89 8.96
CA PHE A 59 -9.16 4.47 9.30
C PHE A 59 -7.90 3.98 10.03
N LEU A 60 -6.72 4.35 9.52
CA LEU A 60 -5.45 3.97 10.15
C LEU A 60 -5.28 4.62 11.54
N ALA A 61 -5.82 5.82 11.78
CA ALA A 61 -5.85 6.40 13.13
C ALA A 61 -6.59 5.48 14.12
N ALA A 62 -7.73 4.90 13.73
CA ALA A 62 -8.44 3.92 14.56
C ALA A 62 -7.58 2.65 14.76
N ALA A 63 -6.94 2.13 13.71
CA ALA A 63 -6.08 0.95 13.81
C ALA A 63 -4.87 1.14 14.73
N THR A 64 -4.33 2.38 14.85
CA THR A 64 -3.22 2.68 15.79
C THR A 64 -3.59 2.39 17.24
N GLN A 65 -4.87 2.56 17.61
CA GLN A 65 -5.37 2.35 18.98
C GLN A 65 -5.66 0.88 19.28
N ARG A 66 -5.75 0.05 18.25
CA ARG A 66 -6.02 -1.39 18.34
C ARG A 66 -4.76 -2.24 18.31
N THR A 67 -3.65 -1.69 17.83
CA THR A 67 -2.38 -2.41 17.61
C THR A 67 -1.21 -1.73 18.33
N ARG A 68 -0.10 -2.45 18.51
CA ARG A 68 1.10 -1.96 19.23
C ARG A 68 2.39 -2.05 18.43
N THR A 69 2.54 -3.05 17.57
CA THR A 69 3.83 -3.40 16.92
C THR A 69 3.75 -3.47 15.41
N ILE A 70 2.63 -3.90 14.84
CA ILE A 70 2.47 -4.06 13.39
C ILE A 70 2.59 -2.71 12.67
N GLU A 71 3.35 -2.64 11.58
CA GLU A 71 3.35 -1.48 10.70
C GLU A 71 1.97 -1.31 10.05
N LEU A 72 1.51 -0.08 9.96
CA LEU A 72 0.22 0.26 9.36
C LEU A 72 0.44 1.04 8.07
N GLY A 73 -0.23 0.68 6.99
CA GLY A 73 0.03 1.32 5.72
C GLY A 73 -1.19 1.58 4.83
N SER A 74 -1.04 2.51 3.89
CA SER A 74 -1.97 2.73 2.78
C SER A 74 -1.37 2.27 1.45
N ALA A 75 -2.15 1.61 0.59
CA ALA A 75 -1.69 1.22 -0.73
C ALA A 75 -2.82 1.32 -1.78
N VAL A 76 -3.07 2.50 -2.30
CA VAL A 76 -2.37 3.77 -2.09
C VAL A 76 -3.39 4.91 -1.92
N ILE A 77 -2.97 6.04 -1.32
CA ILE A 77 -3.74 7.29 -1.34
C ILE A 77 -3.53 7.96 -2.71
N GLN A 78 -4.62 8.31 -3.38
CA GLN A 78 -4.60 9.02 -4.66
C GLN A 78 -4.44 10.53 -4.41
N MET A 79 -3.21 11.05 -4.59
CA MET A 79 -2.89 12.47 -4.31
C MET A 79 -3.76 13.47 -5.06
N GLY A 80 -4.38 13.05 -6.16
CA GLY A 80 -5.24 13.93 -6.95
C GLY A 80 -6.41 14.52 -6.15
N TYR A 81 -7.00 13.77 -5.24
CA TYR A 81 -8.09 14.25 -4.39
C TYR A 81 -7.64 14.99 -3.13
N GLU A 82 -6.37 14.89 -2.76
CA GLU A 82 -5.90 15.34 -1.46
C GLU A 82 -5.37 16.78 -1.48
N SER A 83 -5.61 17.53 -0.42
CA SER A 83 -4.86 18.74 -0.12
C SER A 83 -3.51 18.36 0.50
N PRO A 84 -2.36 18.68 -0.09
CA PRO A 84 -1.06 18.31 0.46
C PRO A 84 -0.81 18.81 1.89
N PHE A 85 -1.40 19.96 2.26
CA PHE A 85 -1.27 20.51 3.61
C PHE A 85 -2.15 19.74 4.61
N ARG A 86 -3.44 19.56 4.31
CA ARG A 86 -4.36 18.86 5.21
C ARG A 86 -3.97 17.40 5.40
N LEU A 87 -3.61 16.72 4.29
CA LEU A 87 -3.13 15.34 4.37
C LEU A 87 -1.86 15.23 5.22
N ALA A 88 -0.94 16.23 5.17
CA ALA A 88 0.25 16.21 6.03
C ALA A 88 -0.12 16.26 7.52
N GLU A 89 -1.08 17.10 7.92
CA GLU A 89 -1.56 17.17 9.32
C GLU A 89 -2.16 15.82 9.75
N ASP A 90 -3.01 15.21 8.92
CA ASP A 90 -3.62 13.91 9.20
C ASP A 90 -2.56 12.82 9.35
N LEU A 91 -1.64 12.70 8.39
CA LEU A 91 -0.60 11.66 8.39
C LEU A 91 0.38 11.81 9.57
N LEU A 92 0.79 13.03 9.88
CA LEU A 92 1.68 13.29 11.03
C LEU A 92 0.98 12.96 12.35
N THR A 93 -0.33 13.25 12.46
CA THR A 93 -1.13 12.86 13.63
C THR A 93 -1.18 11.34 13.78
N VAL A 94 -1.48 10.62 12.69
CA VAL A 94 -1.50 9.14 12.70
C VAL A 94 -0.12 8.57 13.03
N ASP A 95 0.94 9.16 12.49
CA ASP A 95 2.30 8.69 12.72
C ASP A 95 2.70 8.82 14.20
N VAL A 96 2.41 9.93 14.83
CA VAL A 96 2.65 10.13 16.28
C VAL A 96 1.79 9.18 17.11
N LEU A 97 0.50 9.02 16.80
CA LEU A 97 -0.39 8.08 17.49
C LEU A 97 0.07 6.62 17.35
N SER A 98 0.67 6.28 16.23
CA SER A 98 1.21 4.93 15.97
C SER A 98 2.59 4.68 16.59
N ASN A 99 3.24 5.68 17.19
CA ASN A 99 4.66 5.63 17.58
C ASN A 99 5.59 5.31 16.40
N GLY A 100 5.37 5.96 15.24
CA GLY A 100 6.25 5.83 14.08
C GLY A 100 6.07 4.54 13.27
N ARG A 101 4.91 3.88 13.34
CA ARG A 101 4.60 2.66 12.58
C ARG A 101 3.88 2.93 11.24
N LEU A 102 3.52 4.17 10.95
CA LEU A 102 2.80 4.51 9.73
C LEU A 102 3.70 4.42 8.49
N ASN A 103 3.21 3.77 7.45
CA ASN A 103 3.76 3.73 6.10
C ASN A 103 2.73 4.31 5.11
N VAL A 104 3.12 5.25 4.27
CA VAL A 104 2.18 5.97 3.41
C VAL A 104 2.47 5.70 1.94
N GLY A 105 1.66 4.84 1.33
CA GLY A 105 1.70 4.61 -0.11
C GLY A 105 0.85 5.65 -0.85
N LEU A 106 1.41 6.23 -1.89
CA LEU A 106 0.88 7.36 -2.64
C LEU A 106 0.94 7.08 -4.14
N SER A 107 0.06 7.74 -4.90
CA SER A 107 0.15 7.80 -6.35
C SER A 107 -0.15 9.20 -6.87
N ALA A 108 0.44 9.55 -8.03
CA ALA A 108 0.14 10.78 -8.77
C ALA A 108 -0.77 10.50 -9.97
N GLY A 109 -1.22 11.56 -10.60
CA GLY A 109 -2.10 11.53 -11.76
C GLY A 109 -3.55 11.89 -11.41
N ALA A 110 -4.38 12.04 -12.43
CA ALA A 110 -5.80 12.24 -12.25
C ALA A 110 -6.39 11.04 -11.48
N PRO A 111 -7.12 11.29 -10.38
CA PRO A 111 -7.65 10.21 -9.56
C PRO A 111 -8.81 9.51 -10.28
N ASN A 112 -9.08 8.27 -9.88
CA ASN A 112 -10.19 7.50 -10.43
C ASN A 112 -11.51 8.24 -10.18
N HIS A 113 -12.42 8.17 -11.16
CA HIS A 113 -13.77 8.79 -11.09
C HIS A 113 -13.78 10.33 -11.03
N VAL A 114 -12.67 11.00 -11.35
CA VAL A 114 -12.61 12.47 -11.32
C VAL A 114 -13.60 13.12 -12.27
N GLU A 115 -13.92 12.48 -13.40
CA GLU A 115 -14.95 12.91 -14.35
C GLU A 115 -16.37 12.89 -13.75
N LEU A 116 -16.61 12.10 -12.71
CA LEU A 116 -17.89 11.97 -12.02
C LEU A 116 -18.01 12.94 -10.83
N ILE A 117 -16.94 13.10 -10.06
CA ILE A 117 -17.00 13.85 -8.79
C ILE A 117 -16.12 15.08 -8.75
N GLY A 118 -15.39 15.38 -9.82
CA GLY A 118 -14.45 16.50 -9.83
C GLY A 118 -15.07 17.84 -9.46
N ASP A 119 -16.28 18.13 -9.94
CA ASP A 119 -17.00 19.37 -9.62
C ASP A 119 -17.45 19.46 -8.14
N ASN A 120 -17.52 18.31 -7.43
CA ASN A 120 -17.81 18.28 -5.99
C ASN A 120 -16.55 18.43 -5.13
N VAL A 121 -15.39 18.05 -5.68
CA VAL A 121 -14.11 18.04 -4.94
C VAL A 121 -13.34 19.34 -5.15
N PHE A 122 -13.39 19.89 -6.37
CA PHE A 122 -12.59 21.06 -6.75
C PHE A 122 -13.45 22.30 -6.97
N HIS A 123 -12.92 23.45 -6.60
CA HIS A 123 -13.49 24.73 -7.01
C HIS A 123 -13.12 25.03 -8.47
N GLY A 124 -14.10 25.16 -9.34
CA GLY A 124 -13.89 25.38 -10.78
C GLY A 124 -13.69 24.08 -11.57
N ASP A 125 -13.26 24.22 -12.82
CA ASP A 125 -13.09 23.10 -13.73
C ASP A 125 -11.95 22.17 -13.24
N TRP A 126 -12.28 20.94 -12.88
CA TRP A 126 -11.32 19.94 -12.42
C TRP A 126 -10.23 19.61 -13.46
N ARG A 127 -10.50 19.84 -14.76
CA ARG A 127 -9.53 19.61 -15.84
C ARG A 127 -8.35 20.58 -15.80
N GLN A 128 -8.50 21.69 -15.08
CA GLN A 128 -7.46 22.68 -14.87
C GLN A 128 -6.62 22.40 -13.61
N GLN A 129 -6.96 21.35 -12.84
CA GLN A 129 -6.22 20.97 -11.66
C GLN A 129 -4.86 20.35 -12.05
N ASP A 130 -3.83 20.69 -11.29
CA ASP A 130 -2.53 20.04 -11.42
C ASP A 130 -2.54 18.69 -10.68
N PHE A 131 -2.54 17.60 -11.43
CA PHE A 131 -2.40 16.22 -10.92
C PHE A 131 -0.99 15.67 -11.06
N SER A 132 0.00 16.52 -11.30
CA SER A 132 1.39 16.14 -11.44
C SER A 132 2.06 15.75 -10.11
N TYR A 133 3.31 15.35 -10.19
CA TYR A 133 4.14 15.07 -9.02
C TYR A 133 4.39 16.29 -8.12
N ALA A 134 4.08 17.51 -8.54
CA ALA A 134 4.21 18.70 -7.71
C ALA A 134 3.41 18.61 -6.41
N ARG A 135 2.24 17.95 -6.45
CA ARG A 135 1.45 17.70 -5.23
C ARG A 135 2.16 16.79 -4.22
N LEU A 136 2.87 15.76 -4.70
CA LEU A 136 3.69 14.88 -3.86
C LEU A 136 4.89 15.61 -3.27
N LYS A 137 5.58 16.44 -4.06
CA LYS A 137 6.66 17.28 -3.54
C LYS A 137 6.15 18.23 -2.46
N LYS A 138 5.00 18.85 -2.68
CA LYS A 138 4.38 19.73 -1.69
C LYS A 138 4.02 18.98 -0.40
N LEU A 139 3.58 17.74 -0.50
CA LEU A 139 3.37 16.88 0.67
C LEU A 139 4.70 16.61 1.40
N GLN A 140 5.76 16.23 0.70
CA GLN A 140 7.08 16.01 1.32
C GLN A 140 7.60 17.28 2.04
N GLU A 141 7.46 18.45 1.43
CA GLU A 141 7.81 19.74 2.06
C GLU A 141 7.03 19.94 3.37
N ASN A 142 5.72 19.73 3.36
CA ASN A 142 4.87 19.86 4.55
C ASN A 142 5.23 18.84 5.65
N LEU A 143 5.64 17.62 5.28
CA LEU A 143 6.05 16.57 6.22
C LEU A 143 7.47 16.79 6.78
N SER A 144 8.29 17.65 6.15
CA SER A 144 9.70 17.84 6.53
C SER A 144 9.91 18.53 7.88
N GLY A 145 8.85 19.13 8.44
CA GLY A 145 8.94 19.90 9.68
C GLY A 145 9.53 21.29 9.52
N GLN A 146 9.69 21.77 8.28
CA GLN A 146 10.15 23.14 8.01
C GLN A 146 9.20 24.19 8.58
N PHE A 147 9.77 25.28 9.11
CA PHE A 147 8.99 26.40 9.60
C PHE A 147 8.51 27.28 8.45
N PHE A 148 7.31 27.84 8.59
CA PHE A 148 6.76 28.85 7.69
C PHE A 148 7.21 30.26 8.11
N GLY A 149 7.37 31.14 7.13
CA GLY A 149 7.83 32.49 7.35
C GLY A 149 9.33 32.57 7.67
N ASP A 150 9.72 33.68 8.24
CA ASP A 150 11.11 33.97 8.68
C ASP A 150 11.34 33.62 10.15
N ASP A 151 12.52 33.95 10.68
CA ASP A 151 12.87 33.64 12.06
C ASP A 151 12.09 34.46 13.10
N GLU A 152 11.45 35.54 12.68
CA GLU A 152 10.65 36.44 13.53
C GLU A 152 9.14 36.08 13.44
N THR A 153 8.75 35.10 12.59
CA THR A 153 7.38 34.71 12.42
C THR A 153 6.92 33.78 13.55
N TYR A 154 5.84 34.15 14.24
CA TYR A 154 5.26 33.38 15.34
C TYR A 154 3.74 33.30 15.24
N VAL A 155 3.19 32.14 15.61
CA VAL A 155 1.76 31.96 15.92
C VAL A 155 1.62 32.10 17.42
N ILE A 156 0.69 32.97 17.84
CA ILE A 156 0.44 33.28 19.25
C ILE A 156 -1.01 32.94 19.57
N SER A 157 -1.20 32.17 20.63
CA SER A 157 -2.49 31.87 21.23
C SER A 157 -2.37 31.95 22.76
N PRO A 158 -3.48 31.99 23.53
CA PRO A 158 -3.41 32.07 24.98
C PRO A 158 -2.49 30.98 25.57
N GLY A 159 -1.42 31.42 26.27
CA GLY A 159 -0.43 30.53 26.90
C GLY A 159 0.57 29.86 25.93
N ASN A 160 0.56 30.19 24.63
CA ASN A 160 1.46 29.59 23.67
C ASN A 160 2.01 30.62 22.67
N ARG A 161 3.32 30.56 22.41
CA ARG A 161 4.01 31.26 21.33
C ARG A 161 4.99 30.31 20.66
N GLN A 162 4.77 30.00 19.38
CA GLN A 162 5.58 29.02 18.68
C GLN A 162 5.86 29.45 17.22
N ARG A 163 6.99 29.01 16.67
CA ARG A 163 7.25 29.13 15.24
C ARG A 163 6.29 28.24 14.46
N PRO A 164 5.65 28.74 13.37
CA PRO A 164 4.66 28.00 12.63
C PRO A 164 5.29 26.91 11.77
N ARG A 165 4.78 25.68 11.88
CA ARG A 165 5.04 24.54 10.99
C ARG A 165 3.84 23.60 11.03
N VAL A 166 3.80 22.63 10.13
CA VAL A 166 2.78 21.55 10.21
C VAL A 166 2.95 20.77 11.52
N GLN A 167 1.88 20.55 12.23
CA GLN A 167 1.86 19.87 13.52
C GLN A 167 0.94 18.64 13.50
N PRO A 168 1.24 17.59 14.31
CA PRO A 168 2.48 17.41 15.09
C PRO A 168 3.67 17.15 14.18
N ALA A 169 4.90 17.43 14.63
CA ALA A 169 6.09 17.20 13.83
C ALA A 169 6.61 15.76 13.98
N SER A 170 6.71 15.03 12.87
CA SER A 170 7.32 13.69 12.79
C SER A 170 8.10 13.54 11.48
N PRO A 171 9.25 14.21 11.31
CA PRO A 171 9.97 14.26 10.04
C PRO A 171 10.50 12.89 9.60
N GLN A 172 10.60 11.91 10.50
CA GLN A 172 10.97 10.53 10.18
C GLN A 172 9.94 9.82 9.29
N LEU A 173 8.70 10.33 9.21
CA LEU A 173 7.69 9.81 8.29
C LEU A 173 8.13 9.89 6.83
N LEU A 174 8.98 10.85 6.45
CA LEU A 174 9.56 10.96 5.11
C LEU A 174 10.25 9.67 4.65
N HIS A 175 10.84 8.90 5.55
CA HIS A 175 11.52 7.64 5.24
C HIS A 175 10.54 6.47 5.00
N ARG A 176 9.26 6.67 5.33
CA ARG A 176 8.19 5.68 5.21
C ARG A 176 7.12 6.08 4.19
N LEU A 177 7.48 6.99 3.28
CA LEU A 177 6.69 7.28 2.08
C LEU A 177 7.00 6.24 1.01
N TRP A 178 5.95 5.75 0.36
CA TRP A 178 5.98 4.75 -0.68
C TRP A 178 5.27 5.25 -1.92
N TYR A 179 5.73 4.83 -3.07
CA TYR A 179 5.08 5.13 -4.34
C TYR A 179 4.55 3.86 -4.99
N GLY A 180 3.27 3.83 -5.29
CA GLY A 180 2.63 2.81 -6.10
C GLY A 180 2.62 3.23 -7.56
N GLY A 181 3.51 2.66 -8.36
CA GLY A 181 3.62 2.98 -9.77
C GLY A 181 3.97 1.78 -10.63
N ASN A 182 3.66 1.87 -11.93
CA ASN A 182 3.83 0.78 -12.87
C ASN A 182 4.39 1.23 -14.24
N SER A 183 4.79 2.51 -14.39
CA SER A 183 5.45 3.03 -15.59
C SER A 183 6.90 3.42 -15.30
N HIS A 184 7.80 3.31 -16.28
CA HIS A 184 9.21 3.67 -16.11
C HIS A 184 9.38 5.10 -15.63
N ARG A 185 8.66 6.06 -16.21
CA ARG A 185 8.69 7.48 -15.80
C ARG A 185 8.32 7.66 -14.33
N SER A 186 7.28 6.97 -13.87
CA SER A 186 6.82 7.09 -12.47
C SER A 186 7.80 6.47 -11.48
N ILE A 187 8.40 5.35 -11.84
CA ILE A 187 9.39 4.64 -11.03
C ILE A 187 10.69 5.44 -10.92
N GLN A 188 11.18 6.00 -12.04
CA GLN A 188 12.33 6.89 -12.03
C GLN A 188 12.09 8.09 -11.09
N TRP A 189 10.96 8.77 -11.26
CA TRP A 189 10.61 9.92 -10.41
C TRP A 189 10.56 9.53 -8.92
N ALA A 190 9.96 8.39 -8.58
CA ALA A 190 9.87 7.91 -7.22
C ALA A 190 11.25 7.65 -6.60
N ALA A 191 12.16 7.04 -7.35
CA ALA A 191 13.54 6.81 -6.93
C ALA A 191 14.29 8.13 -6.68
N GLU A 192 14.29 9.05 -7.64
CA GLU A 192 14.96 10.35 -7.55
C GLU A 192 14.46 11.20 -6.37
N ASN A 193 13.18 11.03 -5.97
CA ASN A 193 12.58 11.72 -4.84
C ASN A 193 12.53 10.86 -3.55
N GLN A 194 13.27 9.77 -3.51
CA GLN A 194 13.47 8.91 -2.34
C GLN A 194 12.18 8.32 -1.73
N PHE A 195 11.18 7.99 -2.56
CA PHE A 195 10.08 7.15 -2.14
C PHE A 195 10.50 5.68 -2.14
N ASN A 196 10.03 4.90 -1.18
CA ASN A 196 10.07 3.44 -1.27
C ASN A 196 9.12 2.96 -2.38
N LEU A 197 9.25 1.72 -2.84
CA LEU A 197 8.52 1.23 -3.99
C LEU A 197 7.51 0.14 -3.62
N LEU A 198 6.25 0.34 -4.02
CA LEU A 198 5.20 -0.66 -3.98
C LEU A 198 4.99 -1.23 -5.39
N ILE A 199 5.25 -2.51 -5.58
CA ILE A 199 4.93 -3.26 -6.79
C ILE A 199 3.82 -4.24 -6.47
N GLY A 200 2.68 -4.14 -7.16
CA GLY A 200 1.53 -5.02 -6.96
C GLY A 200 1.45 -6.15 -7.99
N ASN A 201 0.28 -6.78 -8.06
CA ASN A 201 -0.05 -7.85 -8.98
C ASN A 201 -0.32 -7.38 -10.43
N LEU A 202 0.01 -6.14 -10.75
CA LEU A 202 -0.12 -5.56 -12.10
C LEU A 202 1.08 -4.67 -12.43
N THR A 203 1.36 -4.53 -13.72
CA THR A 203 2.40 -3.64 -14.24
C THR A 203 2.04 -3.15 -15.66
N SER A 204 2.83 -2.23 -16.22
CA SER A 204 2.66 -1.78 -17.61
C SER A 204 3.50 -2.61 -18.57
N ALA A 205 2.96 -2.91 -19.75
CA ALA A 205 3.67 -3.56 -20.84
C ALA A 205 4.55 -2.57 -21.67
N GLU A 206 5.13 -1.55 -21.03
CA GLU A 206 5.99 -0.58 -21.73
C GLU A 206 7.26 -1.22 -22.30
N VAL A 207 7.85 -2.16 -21.57
CA VAL A 207 9.14 -2.78 -21.92
C VAL A 207 8.97 -4.21 -22.40
N SER A 208 8.04 -4.95 -21.82
CA SER A 208 7.77 -6.35 -22.12
C SER A 208 6.29 -6.66 -21.91
N SER A 209 5.75 -7.57 -22.71
CA SER A 209 4.44 -8.18 -22.45
C SER A 209 4.52 -9.34 -21.46
N ASP A 210 5.71 -9.82 -21.11
CA ASP A 210 5.94 -10.75 -20.05
C ASP A 210 5.91 -10.02 -18.70
N TYR A 211 5.05 -10.48 -17.79
CA TYR A 211 4.81 -9.85 -16.50
C TYR A 211 6.09 -9.77 -15.64
N HIS A 212 6.84 -10.86 -15.54
CA HIS A 212 8.05 -10.91 -14.70
C HIS A 212 9.16 -10.03 -15.27
N GLN A 213 9.38 -10.08 -16.59
CA GLN A 213 10.36 -9.23 -17.26
C GLN A 213 10.03 -7.75 -17.10
N ALA A 214 8.75 -7.38 -17.26
CA ALA A 214 8.31 -6.00 -17.07
C ALA A 214 8.56 -5.50 -15.65
N GLN A 215 8.22 -6.30 -14.62
CA GLN A 215 8.45 -5.91 -13.22
C GLN A 215 9.95 -5.85 -12.86
N LEU A 216 10.75 -6.80 -13.32
CA LEU A 216 12.21 -6.77 -13.13
C LEU A 216 12.84 -5.52 -13.75
N ALA A 217 12.36 -5.11 -14.93
CA ALA A 217 12.83 -3.88 -15.56
C ALA A 217 12.52 -2.64 -14.70
N LEU A 218 11.33 -2.58 -14.08
CA LEU A 218 10.96 -1.49 -13.17
C LEU A 218 11.86 -1.46 -11.91
N ILE A 219 12.15 -2.60 -11.28
CA ILE A 219 13.06 -2.65 -10.11
C ILE A 219 14.47 -2.19 -10.50
N ARG A 220 14.99 -2.63 -11.64
CA ARG A 220 16.31 -2.22 -12.11
C ARG A 220 16.36 -0.71 -12.38
N ALA A 221 15.35 -0.16 -13.04
CA ALA A 221 15.23 1.27 -13.28
C ALA A 221 15.15 2.05 -11.95
N PHE A 222 14.36 1.58 -10.99
CA PHE A 222 14.25 2.19 -9.67
C PHE A 222 15.59 2.25 -8.95
N ARG A 223 16.32 1.15 -8.88
CA ARG A 223 17.65 1.09 -8.23
C ARG A 223 18.68 1.97 -8.94
N GLN A 224 18.64 2.03 -10.27
CA GLN A 224 19.56 2.85 -11.08
C GLN A 224 19.38 4.34 -10.82
N HIS A 225 18.14 4.79 -10.56
CA HIS A 225 17.81 6.20 -10.34
C HIS A 225 17.76 6.58 -8.85
N TRP A 226 17.97 5.62 -7.94
CA TRP A 226 18.08 5.96 -6.51
C TRP A 226 19.36 6.76 -6.27
N PRO A 227 19.28 7.91 -5.56
CA PRO A 227 20.45 8.77 -5.39
C PRO A 227 21.61 8.06 -4.68
N ALA A 228 22.79 8.05 -5.26
CA ALA A 228 23.97 7.39 -4.69
C ALA A 228 24.41 7.97 -3.33
N ASN A 229 24.06 9.24 -3.08
CA ASN A 229 24.35 9.94 -1.82
C ASN A 229 23.17 9.92 -0.84
N ALA A 230 22.13 9.12 -1.10
CA ALA A 230 21.02 8.98 -0.17
C ALA A 230 21.50 8.40 1.17
N SER A 231 20.99 8.94 2.28
CA SER A 231 21.37 8.51 3.63
C SER A 231 20.80 7.13 4.03
N ARG A 232 19.95 6.54 3.18
CA ARG A 232 19.32 5.24 3.41
C ARG A 232 19.19 4.44 2.12
N GLN A 233 18.99 3.14 2.26
CA GLN A 233 18.60 2.29 1.15
C GLN A 233 17.06 2.29 0.97
N PRO A 234 16.56 2.11 -0.26
CA PRO A 234 15.12 2.01 -0.48
C PRO A 234 14.57 0.68 0.01
N ARG A 235 13.33 0.70 0.48
CA ARG A 235 12.51 -0.49 0.66
C ARG A 235 11.73 -0.76 -0.64
N ILE A 236 11.62 -2.03 -1.03
CA ILE A 236 10.85 -2.46 -2.20
C ILE A 236 9.97 -3.63 -1.76
N ALA A 237 8.65 -3.47 -1.86
CA ALA A 237 7.69 -4.48 -1.51
C ALA A 237 6.99 -5.03 -2.76
N ALA A 238 7.01 -6.36 -2.94
CA ALA A 238 6.28 -7.04 -4.00
C ALA A 238 4.94 -7.57 -3.48
N GLY A 239 3.86 -7.32 -4.20
CA GLY A 239 2.51 -7.80 -3.89
C GLY A 239 2.05 -8.88 -4.87
N ARG A 240 1.37 -9.90 -4.34
CA ARG A 240 0.69 -10.96 -5.12
C ARG A 240 -0.64 -11.31 -4.46
N VAL A 241 -1.61 -11.65 -5.29
CA VAL A 241 -2.85 -12.27 -4.81
C VAL A 241 -2.56 -13.74 -4.54
N ILE A 242 -2.53 -14.10 -3.26
CA ILE A 242 -2.21 -15.46 -2.78
C ILE A 242 -3.35 -15.94 -1.91
N ILE A 243 -3.87 -17.12 -2.21
CA ILE A 243 -5.04 -17.70 -1.54
C ILE A 243 -4.71 -19.15 -1.14
N PRO A 244 -4.12 -19.38 0.03
CA PRO A 244 -3.89 -20.72 0.57
C PRO A 244 -5.21 -21.41 0.87
N THR A 245 -5.23 -22.75 0.72
CA THR A 245 -6.45 -23.56 0.87
C THR A 245 -6.39 -24.61 1.98
N ASP A 246 -5.30 -24.64 2.76
CA ASP A 246 -4.99 -25.72 3.70
C ASP A 246 -6.08 -25.94 4.75
N ASN A 247 -6.64 -24.87 5.29
CA ASN A 247 -7.72 -24.93 6.29
C ASN A 247 -9.10 -24.53 5.71
N ALA A 248 -9.22 -24.36 4.39
CA ALA A 248 -10.48 -24.06 3.75
C ALA A 248 -11.32 -25.32 3.51
N ASN A 249 -12.65 -25.23 3.67
CA ASN A 249 -13.54 -26.32 3.31
C ASN A 249 -13.73 -26.43 1.78
N ARG A 250 -14.31 -27.54 1.29
CA ARG A 250 -14.50 -27.78 -0.15
C ARG A 250 -15.25 -26.67 -0.89
N ALA A 251 -16.28 -26.10 -0.28
CA ALA A 251 -17.08 -25.05 -0.91
C ALA A 251 -16.26 -23.75 -1.04
N THR A 252 -15.51 -23.42 0.00
CA THR A 252 -14.59 -22.28 0.03
C THR A 252 -13.46 -22.45 -0.99
N ILE A 253 -12.83 -23.64 -1.07
CA ILE A 253 -11.79 -23.93 -2.08
C ILE A 253 -12.33 -23.71 -3.49
N LYS A 254 -13.53 -24.25 -3.77
CA LYS A 254 -14.16 -24.06 -5.09
C LYS A 254 -14.39 -22.58 -5.37
N ARG A 255 -14.88 -21.80 -4.42
CA ARG A 255 -15.08 -20.36 -4.56
C ARG A 255 -13.78 -19.62 -4.89
N TYR A 256 -12.67 -19.96 -4.24
CA TYR A 256 -11.35 -19.40 -4.51
C TYR A 256 -10.85 -19.73 -5.93
N GLN A 257 -11.04 -20.98 -6.34
CA GLN A 257 -10.70 -21.42 -7.70
C GLN A 257 -11.57 -20.73 -8.76
N ASP A 258 -12.88 -20.61 -8.53
CA ASP A 258 -13.81 -19.91 -9.43
C ASP A 258 -13.42 -18.41 -9.54
N PHE A 259 -13.04 -17.77 -8.44
CA PHE A 259 -12.53 -16.39 -8.42
C PHE A 259 -11.27 -16.26 -9.29
N ALA A 260 -10.24 -17.07 -9.09
CA ALA A 260 -9.02 -17.02 -9.88
C ALA A 260 -9.29 -17.31 -11.37
N ALA A 261 -10.11 -18.31 -11.67
CA ALA A 261 -10.50 -18.69 -13.04
C ALA A 261 -11.22 -17.53 -13.76
N SER A 262 -12.11 -16.80 -13.07
CA SER A 262 -12.84 -15.66 -13.63
C SER A 262 -11.91 -14.52 -14.09
N ARG A 263 -10.73 -14.44 -13.50
CA ARG A 263 -9.74 -13.38 -13.70
C ARG A 263 -8.58 -13.81 -14.61
N TYR A 264 -8.47 -15.09 -14.95
CA TYR A 264 -7.35 -15.65 -15.69
C TYR A 264 -7.17 -15.02 -17.07
N GLN A 265 -8.25 -14.76 -17.81
CA GLN A 265 -8.17 -14.19 -19.17
C GLN A 265 -7.40 -12.87 -19.25
N ARG A 266 -7.46 -12.04 -18.21
CA ARG A 266 -6.74 -10.75 -18.17
C ARG A 266 -5.21 -10.89 -18.02
N THR A 267 -4.71 -12.09 -17.69
CA THR A 267 -3.28 -12.35 -17.52
C THR A 267 -2.59 -12.71 -18.83
N LEU A 268 -3.36 -13.10 -19.85
CA LEU A 268 -2.82 -13.63 -21.11
C LEU A 268 -2.29 -12.55 -22.06
N GLU A 269 -2.85 -11.33 -21.97
CA GLU A 269 -2.47 -10.22 -22.83
C GLU A 269 -2.65 -8.86 -22.15
N PRO A 270 -1.93 -7.82 -22.60
CA PRO A 270 -2.06 -6.47 -22.04
C PRO A 270 -3.46 -5.89 -22.21
N GLN A 271 -4.03 -5.33 -21.14
CA GLN A 271 -5.38 -4.82 -21.06
C GLN A 271 -5.44 -3.29 -21.17
N GLY A 272 -6.43 -2.79 -21.92
CA GLY A 272 -6.80 -1.40 -22.03
C GLY A 272 -5.72 -0.46 -22.59
N PRO A 273 -6.00 0.87 -22.66
CA PRO A 273 -5.10 1.86 -23.27
C PRO A 273 -3.73 1.97 -22.61
N LYS A 274 -3.65 1.67 -21.32
CA LYS A 274 -2.39 1.68 -20.55
C LYS A 274 -1.56 0.38 -20.71
N ARG A 275 -2.07 -0.56 -21.51
CA ARG A 275 -1.44 -1.87 -21.72
C ARG A 275 -1.04 -2.54 -20.40
N THR A 276 -1.97 -2.61 -19.46
CA THR A 276 -1.74 -3.22 -18.15
C THR A 276 -1.70 -4.74 -18.29
N ILE A 277 -0.67 -5.36 -17.73
CA ILE A 277 -0.53 -6.82 -17.59
C ILE A 277 -0.68 -7.18 -16.11
N PHE A 278 -1.30 -8.33 -15.87
CA PHE A 278 -1.61 -8.83 -14.53
C PHE A 278 -0.86 -10.13 -14.27
N SER A 279 -0.46 -10.35 -13.01
CA SER A 279 -0.06 -11.69 -12.56
C SER A 279 -1.29 -12.58 -12.43
N GLU A 280 -1.07 -13.88 -12.50
CA GLU A 280 -2.08 -14.84 -12.07
C GLU A 280 -2.34 -14.72 -10.57
N ASP A 281 -3.58 -15.02 -10.17
CA ASP A 281 -3.94 -15.17 -8.78
C ASP A 281 -3.58 -16.62 -8.36
N ILE A 282 -2.76 -16.79 -7.32
CA ILE A 282 -2.23 -18.08 -6.92
C ILE A 282 -3.14 -18.69 -5.86
N VAL A 283 -3.80 -19.79 -6.20
CA VAL A 283 -4.72 -20.55 -5.32
C VAL A 283 -4.24 -21.99 -5.22
N GLY A 284 -4.04 -22.49 -4.01
CA GLY A 284 -3.61 -23.88 -3.79
C GLY A 284 -3.21 -24.16 -2.36
N SER A 285 -2.69 -25.35 -2.10
CA SER A 285 -2.05 -25.69 -0.83
C SER A 285 -0.81 -24.82 -0.59
N SER A 286 -0.42 -24.67 0.67
CA SER A 286 0.81 -23.95 1.01
C SER A 286 2.04 -24.49 0.26
N GLU A 287 2.14 -25.80 0.06
CA GLU A 287 3.23 -26.43 -0.70
C GLU A 287 3.24 -26.00 -2.17
N GLU A 288 2.09 -26.00 -2.84
CA GLU A 288 1.95 -25.57 -4.23
C GLU A 288 2.27 -24.07 -4.40
N ILE A 289 1.81 -23.25 -3.46
CA ILE A 289 2.10 -21.80 -3.42
C ILE A 289 3.61 -21.55 -3.23
N VAL A 290 4.25 -22.23 -2.28
CA VAL A 290 5.69 -22.12 -2.03
C VAL A 290 6.49 -22.47 -3.28
N ALA A 291 6.14 -23.57 -3.99
CA ALA A 291 6.81 -23.97 -5.22
C ALA A 291 6.75 -22.84 -6.28
N GLN A 292 5.56 -22.25 -6.50
CA GLN A 292 5.39 -21.15 -7.45
C GLN A 292 6.14 -19.87 -7.04
N LEU A 293 6.12 -19.51 -5.74
CA LEU A 293 6.79 -18.30 -5.26
C LEU A 293 8.33 -18.42 -5.29
N ILE A 294 8.89 -19.61 -5.09
CA ILE A 294 10.35 -19.85 -5.22
C ILE A 294 10.81 -19.61 -6.66
N ASP A 295 9.94 -19.90 -7.63
CA ASP A 295 10.24 -19.71 -9.05
C ASP A 295 9.96 -18.29 -9.55
N ASP A 296 9.27 -17.43 -8.76
CA ASP A 296 9.08 -16.02 -9.12
C ASP A 296 10.42 -15.25 -9.04
N PRO A 297 10.97 -14.84 -10.20
CA PRO A 297 12.29 -14.20 -10.24
C PRO A 297 12.31 -12.84 -9.53
N LEU A 298 11.15 -12.18 -9.37
CA LEU A 298 11.03 -10.89 -8.68
C LEU A 298 11.33 -11.04 -7.19
N LEU A 299 10.94 -12.16 -6.57
CA LEU A 299 11.12 -12.37 -5.13
C LEU A 299 12.60 -12.54 -4.73
N ARG A 300 13.48 -12.77 -5.69
CA ARG A 300 14.94 -12.74 -5.46
C ARG A 300 15.51 -11.31 -5.39
N GLU A 301 14.74 -10.34 -5.88
CA GLU A 301 15.14 -8.94 -5.95
C GLU A 301 14.56 -8.08 -4.82
N VAL A 302 13.72 -8.63 -3.96
CA VAL A 302 13.06 -7.89 -2.89
C VAL A 302 13.22 -8.58 -1.54
N THR A 303 13.07 -7.84 -0.47
CA THR A 303 13.09 -8.36 0.92
C THR A 303 11.74 -8.23 1.61
N GLU A 304 10.77 -7.60 0.95
CA GLU A 304 9.43 -7.38 1.49
C GLU A 304 8.38 -7.97 0.56
N PHE A 305 7.48 -8.74 1.14
CA PHE A 305 6.39 -9.37 0.42
C PHE A 305 5.04 -9.03 1.03
N ARG A 306 4.04 -8.80 0.17
CA ARG A 306 2.70 -8.42 0.59
C ARG A 306 1.65 -9.32 -0.05
N VAL A 307 0.88 -10.00 0.78
CA VAL A 307 -0.32 -10.75 0.35
C VAL A 307 -1.42 -9.75 0.02
N GLU A 308 -1.90 -9.74 -1.22
CA GLU A 308 -3.01 -8.88 -1.64
C GLU A 308 -4.32 -9.65 -1.55
N LEU A 309 -5.17 -9.27 -0.60
CA LEU A 309 -6.45 -9.92 -0.40
C LEU A 309 -7.46 -9.50 -1.49
N PRO A 310 -8.25 -10.45 -2.02
CA PRO A 310 -9.33 -10.18 -2.97
C PRO A 310 -10.43 -9.28 -2.39
N TYR A 311 -11.30 -8.73 -3.27
CA TYR A 311 -12.39 -7.84 -2.84
C TYR A 311 -13.67 -8.57 -2.44
N GLU A 312 -13.83 -9.84 -2.81
CA GLU A 312 -15.12 -10.52 -2.81
C GLU A 312 -15.30 -11.53 -1.67
N PHE A 313 -14.36 -11.58 -0.74
CA PHE A 313 -14.34 -12.61 0.30
C PHE A 313 -14.86 -12.06 1.64
N THR A 314 -15.28 -13.00 2.50
CA THR A 314 -15.75 -12.68 3.85
C THR A 314 -14.58 -12.48 4.81
N ASN A 315 -14.86 -11.92 5.98
CA ASN A 315 -13.84 -11.74 7.01
C ASN A 315 -13.25 -13.07 7.52
N GLU A 316 -14.08 -14.13 7.59
CA GLU A 316 -13.62 -15.49 7.93
C GLU A 316 -12.65 -16.02 6.88
N GLU A 317 -12.95 -15.80 5.60
CA GLU A 317 -12.07 -16.19 4.49
C GLU A 317 -10.77 -15.41 4.51
N TYR A 318 -10.80 -14.10 4.77
CA TYR A 318 -9.57 -13.30 4.94
C TYR A 318 -8.73 -13.78 6.13
N SER A 319 -9.38 -14.09 7.25
CA SER A 319 -8.71 -14.61 8.44
C SER A 319 -8.03 -15.95 8.18
N GLN A 320 -8.70 -16.85 7.44
CA GLN A 320 -8.14 -18.12 7.03
C GLN A 320 -6.95 -17.91 6.09
N ILE A 321 -7.08 -17.06 5.06
CA ILE A 321 -6.02 -16.81 4.07
C ILE A 321 -4.75 -16.26 4.75
N ILE A 322 -4.87 -15.25 5.62
CA ILE A 322 -3.68 -14.69 6.27
C ILE A 322 -3.08 -15.65 7.29
N THR A 323 -3.88 -16.49 7.95
CA THR A 323 -3.38 -17.50 8.88
C THR A 323 -2.60 -18.58 8.15
N ASP A 324 -3.19 -19.19 7.12
CA ASP A 324 -2.53 -20.24 6.34
C ASP A 324 -1.25 -19.73 5.66
N PHE A 325 -1.27 -18.49 5.16
CA PHE A 325 -0.10 -17.90 4.52
C PHE A 325 1.07 -17.73 5.50
N ILE A 326 0.81 -17.13 6.67
CA ILE A 326 1.89 -16.82 7.61
C ILE A 326 2.48 -18.08 8.25
N GLU A 327 1.65 -19.12 8.45
CA GLU A 327 2.06 -20.38 9.06
C GLU A 327 2.65 -21.36 8.06
N GLY A 328 2.03 -21.52 6.88
CA GLY A 328 2.40 -22.53 5.89
C GLY A 328 3.33 -22.05 4.78
N VAL A 329 3.30 -20.78 4.41
CA VAL A 329 4.05 -20.26 3.25
C VAL A 329 5.23 -19.38 3.67
N ALA A 330 5.02 -18.41 4.53
CA ALA A 330 6.03 -17.39 4.86
C ALA A 330 7.36 -17.94 5.35
N PRO A 331 7.44 -18.99 6.20
CA PRO A 331 8.72 -19.55 6.66
C PRO A 331 9.60 -20.07 5.52
N HIS A 332 8.99 -20.60 4.47
CA HIS A 332 9.68 -21.15 3.29
C HIS A 332 10.25 -20.05 2.37
N LEU A 333 9.76 -18.81 2.50
CA LEU A 333 10.28 -17.64 1.79
C LEU A 333 11.49 -16.98 2.50
N GLY A 334 11.91 -17.52 3.66
CA GLY A 334 13.00 -16.99 4.48
C GLY A 334 12.56 -16.13 5.66
N TRP A 335 11.24 -15.85 5.77
CA TRP A 335 10.70 -15.04 6.86
C TRP A 335 10.78 -15.78 8.21
N LYS A 336 11.04 -15.01 9.23
CA LYS A 336 11.05 -15.50 10.61
C LYS A 336 10.20 -14.59 11.48
N ARG A 337 9.32 -15.18 12.25
CA ARG A 337 8.54 -14.42 13.23
C ARG A 337 9.48 -13.70 14.20
N LYS A 338 9.33 -12.39 14.30
CA LYS A 338 10.06 -11.60 15.30
C LYS A 338 9.56 -11.98 16.69
N GLY A 339 10.50 -12.28 17.62
CA GLY A 339 10.13 -12.52 19.01
C GLY A 339 9.37 -11.33 19.58
N ARG A 340 8.31 -11.59 20.34
CA ARG A 340 7.69 -10.54 21.17
C ARG A 340 8.67 -10.20 22.28
N ASN A 341 9.31 -9.02 22.24
CA ASN A 341 10.07 -8.48 23.36
C ASN A 341 9.11 -7.96 24.44
#